data_0de882a43fff5c3696d4d44506840c5e
#
_entry.id   0de882a43fff5c3696d4d44506840c5e
#
_cell.length_a   1.000
_cell.length_b   1.000
_cell.length_c   1.000
_cell.angle_alpha   90.00
_cell.angle_beta   90.00
_cell.angle_gamma   90.00
#
_symmetry.space_group_name_H-M   'P 1'
#
loop_
_entity.id
_entity.type
_entity.pdbx_description
1 polymer ?
#
loop_
_entity_poly.entity_id
_entity_poly.type
_entity_poly.pdbx_seq_one_letter_code
_entity_poly.pdbx_strand_id
1 'polypeptide(L)'
;MRRLPLALMFALVVSGCAVGPFDAPRPVVATAPPRDSTPSTPVEARLLAAHNAERALVGTRPLVWEERLEAEARAWANELIRSGRFLHDPALHGHGENLWTGWGGRVWTPEEMVGEWTAKKQNYVPGVFPNVSRTGDWVDVSHYTQVVWSGTTHVGCAVASRGDRTVLACRYSPPGNIDGRRAY
;
A
#
# COMPACT_ATOMS: atom_id res chain seq x y z
N MET A 1 11.80 -86.43 -23.11
CA MET A 1 11.48 -85.07 -23.59
C MET A 1 11.02 -84.25 -22.41
N ARG A 2 11.92 -83.49 -21.78
CA ARG A 2 11.61 -82.64 -20.63
C ARG A 2 11.41 -81.19 -21.07
N ARG A 3 10.22 -80.64 -20.82
CA ARG A 3 9.91 -79.22 -21.10
C ARG A 3 10.31 -78.38 -19.89
N LEU A 4 11.18 -77.40 -20.09
CA LEU A 4 11.48 -76.36 -19.09
C LEU A 4 10.36 -75.31 -19.08
N PRO A 5 9.99 -74.78 -17.92
CA PRO A 5 9.09 -73.65 -17.83
C PRO A 5 9.85 -72.31 -18.03
N LEU A 6 9.26 -71.43 -18.79
CA LEU A 6 9.70 -70.07 -19.07
C LEU A 6 9.35 -69.18 -17.87
N ALA A 7 10.36 -68.68 -17.14
CA ALA A 7 10.17 -67.76 -16.06
C ALA A 7 9.97 -66.33 -16.61
N LEU A 8 8.79 -65.78 -16.35
CA LEU A 8 8.45 -64.39 -16.70
C LEU A 8 9.00 -63.44 -15.62
N MET A 9 10.05 -62.69 -15.93
CA MET A 9 10.54 -61.60 -15.04
C MET A 9 9.65 -60.40 -15.19
N PHE A 10 8.93 -60.04 -14.13
CA PHE A 10 8.26 -58.75 -13.98
C PHE A 10 9.29 -57.70 -13.55
N ALA A 11 9.60 -56.77 -14.40
CA ALA A 11 10.40 -55.58 -14.05
C ALA A 11 9.47 -54.57 -13.35
N LEU A 12 9.67 -54.34 -12.05
CA LEU A 12 9.05 -53.23 -11.33
C LEU A 12 9.71 -51.92 -11.80
N VAL A 13 8.97 -51.10 -12.53
CA VAL A 13 9.34 -49.72 -12.77
C VAL A 13 8.94 -48.89 -11.53
N VAL A 14 9.93 -48.55 -10.72
CA VAL A 14 9.75 -47.60 -9.61
C VAL A 14 9.77 -46.19 -10.21
N SER A 15 8.61 -45.58 -10.43
CA SER A 15 8.49 -44.15 -10.75
C SER A 15 8.93 -43.32 -9.57
N GLY A 16 10.20 -42.87 -9.58
CA GLY A 16 10.68 -41.89 -8.62
C GLY A 16 10.03 -40.53 -8.89
N CYS A 17 9.14 -40.05 -7.98
CA CYS A 17 8.73 -38.67 -7.96
C CYS A 17 9.95 -37.80 -7.63
N ALA A 18 10.49 -37.10 -8.64
CA ALA A 18 11.49 -36.07 -8.42
C ALA A 18 10.83 -34.92 -7.66
N VAL A 19 11.15 -34.79 -6.37
CA VAL A 19 10.85 -33.57 -5.59
C VAL A 19 11.74 -32.47 -6.14
N GLY A 20 11.12 -31.50 -6.82
CA GLY A 20 11.84 -30.32 -7.33
C GLY A 20 12.52 -29.56 -6.18
N PRO A 21 13.57 -28.79 -6.49
CA PRO A 21 14.26 -28.02 -5.46
C PRO A 21 13.27 -27.10 -4.76
N PHE A 22 13.20 -27.20 -3.43
CA PHE A 22 12.46 -26.26 -2.60
C PHE A 22 12.92 -24.85 -2.96
N ASP A 23 11.98 -24.01 -3.41
CA ASP A 23 12.24 -22.60 -3.63
C ASP A 23 12.74 -22.01 -2.30
N ALA A 24 14.02 -21.66 -2.25
CA ALA A 24 14.58 -21.04 -1.07
C ALA A 24 13.81 -19.73 -0.82
N PRO A 25 13.43 -19.41 0.44
CA PRO A 25 12.75 -18.16 0.72
C PRO A 25 13.58 -17.00 0.18
N ARG A 26 12.95 -16.20 -0.69
CA ARG A 26 13.61 -15.01 -1.24
C ARG A 26 14.07 -14.13 -0.08
N PRO A 27 15.31 -13.62 -0.11
CA PRO A 27 15.79 -12.74 0.94
C PRO A 27 14.84 -11.54 1.06
N VAL A 28 14.28 -11.33 2.25
CA VAL A 28 13.56 -10.11 2.58
C VAL A 28 14.59 -8.99 2.50
N VAL A 29 14.54 -8.21 1.43
CA VAL A 29 15.38 -7.01 1.31
C VAL A 29 14.93 -6.07 2.42
N ALA A 30 15.74 -5.95 3.46
CA ALA A 30 15.51 -4.99 4.51
C ALA A 30 15.46 -3.59 3.86
N THR A 31 14.29 -2.98 3.87
CA THR A 31 14.14 -1.61 3.38
C THR A 31 15.02 -0.71 4.24
N ALA A 32 15.90 0.08 3.60
CA ALA A 32 16.71 1.06 4.32
C ALA A 32 15.77 1.98 5.15
N PRO A 33 16.21 2.47 6.31
CA PRO A 33 15.39 3.37 7.12
C PRO A 33 14.99 4.61 6.30
N PRO A 34 13.80 5.18 6.56
CA PRO A 34 13.35 6.39 5.92
C PRO A 34 14.39 7.50 6.06
N ARG A 35 14.53 8.34 5.03
CA ARG A 35 15.40 9.51 5.05
C ARG A 35 14.57 10.76 4.86
N ASP A 36 14.73 11.70 5.79
CA ASP A 36 14.09 12.99 5.67
C ASP A 36 14.50 13.67 4.36
N SER A 37 13.54 14.18 3.64
CA SER A 37 13.73 15.01 2.46
C SER A 37 12.72 16.15 2.43
N THR A 38 12.87 17.06 1.50
CA THR A 38 11.91 18.14 1.27
C THR A 38 11.16 17.89 -0.01
N PRO A 39 9.83 18.20 -0.06
CA PRO A 39 9.08 18.18 -1.32
C PRO A 39 9.78 19.03 -2.38
N SER A 40 9.94 18.48 -3.58
CA SER A 40 10.64 19.14 -4.67
C SER A 40 9.73 20.05 -5.51
N THR A 41 8.42 19.88 -5.42
CA THR A 41 7.42 20.64 -6.16
C THR A 41 6.38 21.27 -5.25
N PRO A 42 5.71 22.37 -5.71
CA PRO A 42 4.60 22.97 -4.97
C PRO A 42 3.44 21.98 -4.70
N VAL A 43 3.19 21.05 -5.60
CA VAL A 43 2.13 20.02 -5.41
C VAL A 43 2.48 19.11 -4.25
N GLU A 44 3.70 18.62 -4.19
CA GLU A 44 4.19 17.75 -3.12
C GLU A 44 4.18 18.47 -1.76
N ALA A 45 4.64 19.73 -1.73
CA ALA A 45 4.59 20.54 -0.53
C ALA A 45 3.15 20.73 0.00
N ARG A 46 2.18 20.94 -0.88
CA ARG A 46 0.76 21.07 -0.53
C ARG A 46 0.15 19.73 -0.10
N LEU A 47 0.54 18.60 -0.71
CA LEU A 47 0.13 17.28 -0.26
C LEU A 47 0.60 17.02 1.16
N LEU A 48 1.87 17.28 1.46
CA LEU A 48 2.41 17.16 2.82
C LEU A 48 1.68 18.09 3.81
N ALA A 49 1.46 19.34 3.42
CA ALA A 49 0.76 20.32 4.26
C ALA A 49 -0.67 19.90 4.57
N ALA A 50 -1.41 19.37 3.60
CA ALA A 50 -2.78 18.88 3.79
C ALA A 50 -2.85 17.71 4.79
N HIS A 51 -1.90 16.75 4.71
CA HIS A 51 -1.77 15.69 5.71
C HIS A 51 -1.49 16.27 7.11
N ASN A 52 -0.53 17.16 7.21
CA ASN A 52 -0.09 17.71 8.50
C ASN A 52 -1.13 18.64 9.13
N ALA A 53 -1.95 19.31 8.34
CA ALA A 53 -3.08 20.07 8.84
C ALA A 53 -4.08 19.18 9.59
N GLU A 54 -4.45 18.03 9.02
CA GLU A 54 -5.37 17.09 9.68
C GLU A 54 -4.74 16.43 10.91
N ARG A 55 -3.44 16.10 10.85
CA ARG A 55 -2.70 15.52 11.97
C ARG A 55 -2.62 16.48 13.15
N ALA A 56 -2.45 17.78 12.90
CA ALA A 56 -2.46 18.80 13.96
C ALA A 56 -3.80 18.87 14.70
N LEU A 57 -4.92 18.66 14.00
CA LEU A 57 -6.25 18.67 14.63
C LEU A 57 -6.44 17.55 15.66
N VAL A 58 -5.72 16.44 15.52
CA VAL A 58 -5.81 15.29 16.43
C VAL A 58 -4.58 15.13 17.32
N GLY A 59 -3.64 16.08 17.28
CA GLY A 59 -2.46 16.11 18.14
C GLY A 59 -1.38 15.07 17.78
N THR A 60 -1.39 14.51 16.56
CA THR A 60 -0.32 13.62 16.11
C THR A 60 0.85 14.42 15.51
N ARG A 61 2.06 13.87 15.62
CA ARG A 61 3.27 14.51 15.07
C ARG A 61 3.15 14.71 13.56
N PRO A 62 3.66 15.80 13.01
CA PRO A 62 3.68 16.00 11.57
C PRO A 62 4.48 14.88 10.87
N LEU A 63 4.05 14.54 9.66
CA LEU A 63 4.80 13.68 8.74
C LEU A 63 5.96 14.47 8.14
N VAL A 64 7.05 13.76 7.84
CA VAL A 64 8.18 14.25 7.05
C VAL A 64 8.11 13.63 5.66
N TRP A 65 8.51 14.40 4.63
CA TRP A 65 8.56 13.90 3.26
C TRP A 65 9.72 12.93 3.09
N GLU A 66 9.52 11.89 2.29
CA GLU A 66 10.57 10.94 1.94
C GLU A 66 10.56 10.66 0.43
N GLU A 67 11.66 11.00 -0.24
CA GLU A 67 11.82 10.92 -1.70
C GLU A 67 11.68 9.48 -2.23
N ARG A 68 12.13 8.50 -1.49
CA ARG A 68 11.98 7.09 -1.91
C ARG A 68 10.51 6.66 -1.92
N LEU A 69 9.74 7.04 -0.90
CA LEU A 69 8.30 6.77 -0.85
C LEU A 69 7.58 7.50 -2.00
N GLU A 70 8.01 8.73 -2.32
CA GLU A 70 7.50 9.47 -3.48
C GLU A 70 7.79 8.72 -4.79
N ALA A 71 9.03 8.26 -5.00
CA ALA A 71 9.40 7.52 -6.20
C ALA A 71 8.59 6.23 -6.38
N GLU A 72 8.36 5.49 -5.29
CA GLU A 72 7.49 4.31 -5.27
C GLU A 72 6.03 4.68 -5.59
N ALA A 73 5.50 5.74 -4.96
CA ALA A 73 4.16 6.26 -5.24
C ALA A 73 4.00 6.71 -6.70
N ARG A 74 5.02 7.35 -7.26
CA ARG A 74 5.06 7.80 -8.66
C ARG A 74 5.05 6.63 -9.64
N ALA A 75 5.83 5.58 -9.37
CA ALA A 75 5.82 4.38 -10.18
C ALA A 75 4.43 3.74 -10.20
N TRP A 76 3.79 3.63 -9.03
CA TRP A 76 2.46 3.04 -8.93
C TRP A 76 1.36 3.90 -9.54
N ALA A 77 1.35 5.21 -9.30
CA ALA A 77 0.38 6.12 -9.91
C ALA A 77 0.44 6.07 -11.45
N ASN A 78 1.64 6.02 -12.03
CA ASN A 78 1.83 5.85 -13.47
C ASN A 78 1.31 4.49 -13.96
N GLU A 79 1.53 3.40 -13.21
CA GLU A 79 1.00 2.08 -13.55
C GLU A 79 -0.55 2.08 -13.54
N LEU A 80 -1.18 2.67 -12.54
CA LEU A 80 -2.64 2.79 -12.45
C LEU A 80 -3.23 3.58 -13.63
N ILE A 81 -2.56 4.66 -14.04
CA ILE A 81 -2.95 5.45 -15.23
C ILE A 81 -2.75 4.64 -16.52
N ARG A 82 -1.62 3.96 -16.65
CA ARG A 82 -1.27 3.19 -17.85
C ARG A 82 -2.22 2.00 -18.07
N SER A 83 -2.50 1.26 -16.99
CA SER A 83 -3.33 0.04 -17.02
C SER A 83 -4.83 0.31 -17.01
N GLY A 84 -5.27 1.52 -16.65
CA GLY A 84 -6.68 1.85 -16.43
C GLY A 84 -7.26 1.25 -15.13
N ARG A 85 -6.49 0.50 -14.37
CA ARG A 85 -6.93 -0.17 -13.12
C ARG A 85 -6.92 0.81 -11.95
N PHE A 86 -7.61 0.45 -10.86
CA PHE A 86 -7.57 1.17 -9.59
C PHE A 86 -7.59 0.16 -8.44
N LEU A 87 -6.42 -0.16 -7.93
CA LEU A 87 -6.20 -1.15 -6.85
C LEU A 87 -4.91 -0.83 -6.12
N HIS A 88 -4.79 -1.34 -4.92
CA HIS A 88 -3.54 -1.28 -4.16
C HIS A 88 -2.42 -2.06 -4.87
N ASP A 89 -1.19 -1.61 -4.64
CA ASP A 89 -0.01 -2.25 -5.20
C ASP A 89 0.20 -3.64 -4.57
N PRO A 90 0.09 -4.73 -5.36
CA PRO A 90 0.28 -6.08 -4.83
C PRO A 90 1.73 -6.37 -4.41
N ALA A 91 2.68 -5.56 -4.86
CA ALA A 91 4.09 -5.67 -4.48
C ALA A 91 4.46 -4.75 -3.30
N LEU A 92 3.48 -4.06 -2.72
CA LEU A 92 3.72 -3.20 -1.56
C LEU A 92 4.07 -4.02 -0.32
N HIS A 93 5.27 -3.81 0.21
CA HIS A 93 5.73 -4.47 1.42
C HIS A 93 6.28 -3.44 2.43
N GLY A 94 5.80 -3.52 3.68
CA GLY A 94 6.31 -2.71 4.78
C GLY A 94 5.90 -1.24 4.79
N HIS A 95 5.03 -0.82 3.88
CA HIS A 95 4.51 0.55 3.77
C HIS A 95 2.98 0.54 3.79
N GLY A 96 2.38 1.64 4.23
CA GLY A 96 0.96 1.92 4.03
C GLY A 96 0.73 2.59 2.67
N GLU A 97 -0.51 2.54 2.19
CA GLU A 97 -0.91 3.18 0.94
C GLU A 97 -2.30 3.79 1.05
N ASN A 98 -2.43 5.02 0.57
CA ASN A 98 -3.72 5.61 0.21
C ASN A 98 -3.75 5.90 -1.29
N LEU A 99 -4.87 5.60 -1.91
CA LEU A 99 -5.13 5.87 -3.33
C LEU A 99 -6.35 6.78 -3.47
N TRP A 100 -6.29 7.66 -4.48
CA TRP A 100 -7.43 8.49 -4.90
C TRP A 100 -7.49 8.55 -6.42
N THR A 101 -8.68 8.66 -6.98
CA THR A 101 -8.88 8.90 -8.43
C THR A 101 -10.01 9.87 -8.68
N GLY A 102 -9.81 10.77 -9.62
CA GLY A 102 -10.79 11.73 -10.10
C GLY A 102 -10.89 11.72 -11.62
N TRP A 103 -12.03 12.17 -12.12
CA TRP A 103 -12.39 12.23 -13.54
C TRP A 103 -12.87 13.62 -13.92
N GLY A 104 -13.02 13.88 -15.22
CA GLY A 104 -13.59 15.11 -15.73
C GLY A 104 -12.58 16.10 -16.31
N GLY A 105 -11.30 15.73 -16.46
CA GLY A 105 -10.27 16.52 -17.15
C GLY A 105 -9.90 17.86 -16.47
N ARG A 106 -10.38 18.09 -15.24
CA ARG A 106 -10.00 19.28 -14.46
C ARG A 106 -8.73 19.07 -13.65
N VAL A 107 -8.09 20.15 -13.26
CA VAL A 107 -7.01 20.12 -12.30
C VAL A 107 -7.57 19.95 -10.89
N TRP A 108 -7.22 18.85 -10.24
CA TRP A 108 -7.54 18.59 -8.84
C TRP A 108 -6.47 19.17 -7.93
N THR A 109 -6.88 19.85 -6.87
CA THR A 109 -5.93 20.38 -5.91
C THR A 109 -5.48 19.30 -4.91
N PRO A 110 -4.26 19.38 -4.36
CA PRO A 110 -3.81 18.50 -3.29
C PRO A 110 -4.76 18.42 -2.11
N GLU A 111 -5.32 19.57 -1.71
CA GLU A 111 -6.26 19.68 -0.59
C GLU A 111 -7.59 18.97 -0.87
N GLU A 112 -8.10 19.03 -2.12
CA GLU A 112 -9.29 18.28 -2.51
C GLU A 112 -9.04 16.78 -2.42
N MET A 113 -7.92 16.31 -2.98
CA MET A 113 -7.59 14.88 -3.01
C MET A 113 -7.39 14.29 -1.60
N VAL A 114 -6.62 14.95 -0.75
CA VAL A 114 -6.43 14.54 0.65
C VAL A 114 -7.71 14.74 1.45
N GLY A 115 -8.48 15.78 1.14
CA GLY A 115 -9.78 16.09 1.74
C GLY A 115 -10.80 14.95 1.61
N GLU A 116 -10.82 14.24 0.49
CA GLU A 116 -11.66 13.06 0.30
C GLU A 116 -11.31 11.93 1.31
N TRP A 117 -10.04 11.77 1.64
CA TRP A 117 -9.63 10.81 2.66
C TRP A 117 -10.00 11.27 4.06
N THR A 118 -9.77 12.56 4.36
CA THR A 118 -10.02 13.11 5.70
C THR A 118 -11.48 13.36 5.99
N ALA A 119 -12.34 13.53 4.98
CA ALA A 119 -13.80 13.59 5.14
C ALA A 119 -14.37 12.30 5.77
N LYS A 120 -13.68 11.17 5.66
CA LYS A 120 -14.06 9.90 6.28
C LYS A 120 -14.07 9.93 7.81
N LYS A 121 -13.45 10.96 8.43
CA LYS A 121 -13.47 11.16 9.90
C LYS A 121 -14.87 11.23 10.51
N GLN A 122 -15.89 11.61 9.74
CA GLN A 122 -17.27 11.62 10.19
C GLN A 122 -17.77 10.23 10.66
N ASN A 123 -17.20 9.15 10.10
CA ASN A 123 -17.51 7.78 10.46
C ASN A 123 -16.54 7.20 11.50
N TYR A 124 -15.46 7.91 11.83
CA TYR A 124 -14.46 7.43 12.77
C TYR A 124 -14.97 7.45 14.21
N VAL A 125 -14.68 6.39 14.95
CA VAL A 125 -14.89 6.26 16.39
C VAL A 125 -13.55 5.96 17.05
N PRO A 126 -13.12 6.74 18.05
CA PRO A 126 -11.90 6.45 18.79
C PRO A 126 -11.94 5.04 19.39
N GLY A 127 -10.95 4.22 19.07
CA GLY A 127 -10.92 2.82 19.48
C GLY A 127 -9.63 2.12 19.11
N VAL A 128 -9.63 0.81 19.27
CA VAL A 128 -8.55 -0.07 18.85
C VAL A 128 -8.90 -0.61 17.47
N PHE A 129 -8.00 -0.43 16.51
CA PHE A 129 -8.17 -0.94 15.15
C PHE A 129 -8.32 -2.47 15.15
N PRO A 130 -9.25 -3.06 14.38
CA PRO A 130 -10.08 -2.43 13.35
C PRO A 130 -11.44 -1.88 13.84
N ASN A 131 -11.76 -1.89 15.14
CA ASN A 131 -13.06 -1.48 15.69
C ASN A 131 -13.14 0.05 15.86
N VAL A 132 -13.04 0.79 14.75
CA VAL A 132 -12.89 2.26 14.72
C VAL A 132 -13.89 2.95 13.79
N SER A 133 -14.93 2.25 13.33
CA SER A 133 -15.94 2.80 12.42
C SER A 133 -17.36 2.71 12.99
N ARG A 134 -18.16 3.78 12.82
CA ARG A 134 -19.60 3.78 13.14
C ARG A 134 -20.41 2.84 12.27
N THR A 135 -19.93 2.56 11.06
CA THR A 135 -20.60 1.68 10.10
C THR A 135 -20.36 0.19 10.40
N GLY A 136 -19.41 -0.12 11.28
CA GLY A 136 -18.98 -1.48 11.56
C GLY A 136 -17.92 -2.00 10.58
N ASP A 137 -17.67 -1.28 9.48
CA ASP A 137 -16.61 -1.60 8.52
C ASP A 137 -15.46 -0.57 8.64
N TRP A 138 -14.28 -1.03 9.02
CA TRP A 138 -13.10 -0.18 9.16
C TRP A 138 -12.61 0.39 7.81
N VAL A 139 -12.94 -0.24 6.69
CA VAL A 139 -12.58 0.24 5.35
C VAL A 139 -13.11 1.64 5.10
N ASP A 140 -14.29 1.96 5.65
CA ASP A 140 -14.91 3.28 5.52
C ASP A 140 -14.09 4.43 6.14
N VAL A 141 -13.18 4.11 7.05
CA VAL A 141 -12.32 5.09 7.72
C VAL A 141 -10.83 4.86 7.49
N SER A 142 -10.46 3.83 6.73
CA SER A 142 -9.07 3.38 6.56
C SER A 142 -8.14 4.45 6.00
N HIS A 143 -8.61 5.24 5.05
CA HIS A 143 -7.83 6.35 4.49
C HIS A 143 -7.57 7.44 5.55
N TYR A 144 -8.60 7.79 6.31
CA TYR A 144 -8.47 8.78 7.39
C TYR A 144 -7.52 8.30 8.48
N THR A 145 -7.71 7.08 8.97
CA THR A 145 -6.86 6.53 10.03
C THR A 145 -5.40 6.40 9.61
N GLN A 146 -5.12 6.08 8.33
CA GLN A 146 -3.76 6.11 7.80
C GLN A 146 -3.17 7.52 7.81
N VAL A 147 -3.92 8.56 7.38
CA VAL A 147 -3.45 9.97 7.40
C VAL A 147 -3.03 10.39 8.80
N VAL A 148 -3.85 10.08 9.82
CA VAL A 148 -3.64 10.53 11.21
C VAL A 148 -2.90 9.51 12.09
N TRP A 149 -2.42 8.40 11.53
CA TRP A 149 -1.79 7.34 12.30
C TRP A 149 -0.55 7.83 13.05
N SER A 150 -0.58 7.77 14.38
CA SER A 150 0.47 8.33 15.24
C SER A 150 1.83 7.65 15.06
N GLY A 151 1.84 6.36 14.73
CA GLY A 151 3.07 5.59 14.47
C GLY A 151 3.69 5.83 13.10
N THR A 152 2.96 6.46 12.15
CA THR A 152 3.50 6.85 10.84
C THR A 152 4.28 8.14 10.96
N THR A 153 5.49 8.17 10.41
CA THR A 153 6.41 9.31 10.51
C THR A 153 6.74 9.95 9.16
N HIS A 154 6.67 9.17 8.07
CA HIS A 154 7.06 9.63 6.73
C HIS A 154 5.95 9.37 5.71
N VAL A 155 5.93 10.23 4.70
CA VAL A 155 5.03 10.12 3.55
C VAL A 155 5.76 10.56 2.27
N GLY A 156 5.43 9.91 1.17
CA GLY A 156 5.77 10.35 -0.17
C GLY A 156 4.58 10.09 -1.09
N CYS A 157 4.24 11.07 -1.92
CA CYS A 157 3.06 11.02 -2.77
C CYS A 157 3.40 11.42 -4.21
N ALA A 158 2.62 10.90 -5.16
CA ALA A 158 2.71 11.34 -6.55
C ALA A 158 1.33 11.37 -7.22
N VAL A 159 1.16 12.35 -8.09
CA VAL A 159 -0.01 12.51 -8.96
C VAL A 159 0.36 12.13 -10.38
N ALA A 160 -0.48 11.34 -11.03
CA ALA A 160 -0.39 11.03 -12.45
C ALA A 160 -1.74 11.30 -13.14
N SER A 161 -1.70 11.82 -14.37
CA SER A 161 -2.90 12.14 -15.14
C SER A 161 -2.77 11.71 -16.60
N ARG A 162 -3.87 11.24 -17.19
CA ARG A 162 -3.96 10.94 -18.62
C ARG A 162 -5.40 11.10 -19.08
N GLY A 163 -5.60 11.90 -20.13
CA GLY A 163 -6.94 12.24 -20.60
C GLY A 163 -7.73 12.98 -19.51
N ASP A 164 -8.87 12.47 -19.18
CA ASP A 164 -9.79 13.03 -18.17
C ASP A 164 -9.59 12.43 -16.76
N ARG A 165 -8.68 11.46 -16.61
CA ARG A 165 -8.42 10.77 -15.35
C ARG A 165 -7.16 11.27 -14.65
N THR A 166 -7.28 11.47 -13.34
CA THR A 166 -6.17 11.77 -12.42
C THR A 166 -6.14 10.72 -11.31
N VAL A 167 -4.95 10.28 -10.91
CA VAL A 167 -4.70 9.38 -9.79
C VAL A 167 -3.68 10.02 -8.86
N LEU A 168 -3.95 9.95 -7.55
CA LEU A 168 -2.98 10.19 -6.50
C LEU A 168 -2.66 8.87 -5.80
N ALA A 169 -1.38 8.58 -5.60
CA ALA A 169 -0.90 7.53 -4.71
C ALA A 169 -0.02 8.17 -3.62
N CYS A 170 -0.21 7.75 -2.37
CA CYS A 170 0.66 8.10 -1.25
C CYS A 170 1.15 6.84 -0.56
N ARG A 171 2.44 6.81 -0.21
CA ARG A 171 3.10 5.77 0.58
C ARG A 171 3.43 6.30 1.96
N TYR A 172 3.28 5.46 2.98
CA TYR A 172 3.47 5.82 4.39
C TYR A 172 4.43 4.87 5.08
N SER A 173 5.33 5.41 5.88
CA SER A 173 6.29 4.61 6.66
C SER A 173 6.40 5.13 8.10
N PRO A 174 6.37 4.22 9.10
CA PRO A 174 5.80 2.87 9.07
C PRO A 174 4.33 2.87 8.63
N PRO A 175 3.76 1.71 8.23
CA PRO A 175 2.34 1.62 7.86
C PRO A 175 1.44 1.93 9.05
N GLY A 176 0.25 2.48 8.77
CA GLY A 176 -0.84 2.61 9.72
C GLY A 176 -1.79 1.42 9.68
N ASN A 177 -2.94 1.57 10.30
CA ASN A 177 -4.03 0.60 10.31
C ASN A 177 -3.59 -0.78 10.83
N ILE A 178 -2.84 -0.78 11.93
CA ILE A 178 -2.30 -1.99 12.57
C ILE A 178 -3.30 -2.53 13.58
N ASP A 179 -3.68 -3.79 13.42
CA ASP A 179 -4.57 -4.49 14.36
C ASP A 179 -4.06 -4.41 15.79
N GLY A 180 -4.98 -4.18 16.72
CA GLY A 180 -4.68 -4.08 18.13
C GLY A 180 -4.08 -2.74 18.57
N ARG A 181 -3.95 -1.74 17.67
CA ARG A 181 -3.42 -0.41 17.98
C ARG A 181 -4.44 0.68 17.76
N ARG A 182 -4.21 1.85 18.40
CA ARG A 182 -5.00 3.05 18.17
C ARG A 182 -4.38 3.89 17.04
N ALA A 183 -5.22 4.65 16.32
CA ALA A 183 -4.71 5.57 15.31
C ALA A 183 -3.98 6.75 15.98
N TYR A 184 -4.55 7.27 17.07
CA TYR A 184 -4.01 8.35 17.94
C TYR A 184 -4.65 8.31 19.32
#